data_c46c1570d6651e09bc4b8f1ad94ae778
#
_entry.id   c46c1570d6651e09bc4b8f1ad94ae778
#
_cell.length_a   1.000
_cell.length_b   1.000
_cell.length_c   1.000
_cell.angle_alpha   90.00
_cell.angle_beta   90.00
_cell.angle_gamma   90.00
#
_symmetry.space_group_name_H-M   'P 1'
#
loop_
_entity.id
_entity.type
_entity.pdbx_description
1 polymer ?
#
loop_
_entity_poly.entity_id
_entity_poly.type
_entity_poly.pdbx_seq_one_letter_code
_entity_poly.pdbx_strand_id
1 'polypeptide(L)'
;EFEQVFELASRFTKRNEQELQLVLFTLLPLDDDYKDVLVQEEVMMTLSEAIQISLRRVDISVRFSSTQYLVVLIDTKQEYISVVTDRIMQSFYMMYRGKDFVLDYDIAKIRKNNSLE
;
A
#
# COMPACT_ATOMS: atom_id res chain seq x y z
N GLU A 1 -10.80 -1.60 8.10
CA GLU A 1 -10.01 -2.14 6.99
C GLU A 1 -8.74 -2.84 7.45
N PHE A 2 -7.97 -2.19 8.32
CA PHE A 2 -6.77 -2.83 8.83
C PHE A 2 -7.06 -4.10 9.65
N GLU A 3 -8.26 -4.27 10.15
CA GLU A 3 -8.63 -5.48 10.90
C GLU A 3 -8.52 -6.74 10.02
N GLN A 4 -9.03 -6.68 8.80
CA GLN A 4 -8.94 -7.79 7.85
C GLN A 4 -7.50 -8.03 7.41
N VAL A 5 -6.78 -6.95 7.15
CA VAL A 5 -5.37 -7.02 6.78
C VAL A 5 -4.57 -7.58 7.95
N PHE A 6 -4.88 -7.15 9.17
CA PHE A 6 -4.20 -7.62 10.37
C PHE A 6 -4.36 -9.14 10.54
N GLU A 7 -5.54 -9.69 10.32
CA GLU A 7 -5.75 -11.12 10.42
C GLU A 7 -4.87 -11.91 9.45
N LEU A 8 -4.82 -11.46 8.20
CA LEU A 8 -3.99 -12.10 7.19
C LEU A 8 -2.52 -12.00 7.55
N ALA A 9 -2.07 -10.80 7.92
CA ALA A 9 -0.68 -10.56 8.27
C ALA A 9 -0.28 -11.31 9.54
N SER A 10 -1.19 -11.41 10.52
CA SER A 10 -0.93 -12.16 11.76
C SER A 10 -0.69 -13.62 11.48
N ARG A 11 -1.46 -14.22 10.58
CA ARG A 11 -1.24 -15.60 10.16
C ARG A 11 0.14 -15.80 9.54
N PHE A 12 0.54 -14.86 8.69
CA PHE A 12 1.85 -14.89 8.04
C PHE A 12 2.96 -14.77 9.08
N THR A 13 2.86 -13.79 9.97
CA THR A 13 3.85 -13.54 11.01
C THR A 13 4.00 -14.73 11.95
N LYS A 14 2.89 -15.28 12.40
CA LYS A 14 2.87 -16.44 13.29
C LYS A 14 3.55 -17.64 12.63
N ARG A 15 3.28 -17.86 11.35
CA ARG A 15 3.82 -18.97 10.59
C ARG A 15 5.31 -18.83 10.31
N ASN A 16 5.75 -17.61 10.01
CA ASN A 16 7.10 -17.33 9.54
C ASN A 16 8.00 -16.65 10.57
N GLU A 17 7.45 -16.29 11.73
CA GLU A 17 8.16 -15.59 12.80
C GLU A 17 8.82 -14.30 12.33
N GLN A 18 8.17 -13.58 11.42
CA GLN A 18 8.68 -12.34 10.85
C GLN A 18 7.88 -11.14 11.31
N GLU A 19 8.55 -9.98 11.38
CA GLU A 19 7.89 -8.70 11.59
C GLU A 19 7.42 -8.17 10.25
N LEU A 20 6.20 -7.64 10.22
CA LEU A 20 5.62 -7.08 9.02
C LEU A 20 5.27 -5.61 9.21
N GLN A 21 5.59 -4.80 8.23
CA GLN A 21 5.14 -3.43 8.13
C GLN A 21 4.10 -3.38 7.01
N LEU A 22 2.94 -2.83 7.31
CA LEU A 22 1.85 -2.73 6.36
C LEU A 22 1.69 -1.28 5.92
N VAL A 23 1.60 -1.06 4.62
CA VAL A 23 1.30 0.27 4.08
C VAL A 23 0.07 0.11 3.20
N LEU A 24 -1.01 0.77 3.59
CA LEU A 24 -2.24 0.77 2.81
C LEU A 24 -2.31 2.05 2.01
N PHE A 25 -2.17 1.95 0.71
CA PHE A 25 -2.32 3.09 -0.21
C PHE A 25 -3.77 3.21 -0.63
N THR A 26 -4.31 4.41 -0.54
CA THR A 26 -5.70 4.70 -0.92
C THR A 26 -5.73 5.81 -1.95
N LEU A 27 -6.38 5.55 -3.08
CA LEU A 27 -6.63 6.54 -4.10
C LEU A 27 -7.93 7.25 -3.78
N LEU A 28 -7.87 8.58 -3.60
CA LEU A 28 -9.01 9.38 -3.18
C LEU A 28 -9.42 10.33 -4.32
N PRO A 29 -10.67 10.27 -4.77
CA PRO A 29 -11.16 11.26 -5.72
C PRO A 29 -11.29 12.62 -5.04
N LEU A 30 -10.91 13.68 -5.75
CA LEU A 30 -11.08 15.05 -5.25
C LEU A 30 -12.54 15.49 -5.26
N ASP A 31 -13.34 14.88 -6.11
CA ASP A 31 -14.79 15.11 -6.19
C ASP A 31 -15.50 13.85 -5.66
N ASP A 32 -16.27 13.99 -4.60
CA ASP A 32 -16.98 12.86 -3.98
C ASP A 32 -17.97 12.20 -4.93
N ASP A 33 -18.43 12.92 -5.94
CA ASP A 33 -19.36 12.40 -6.96
C ASP A 33 -18.66 11.79 -8.17
N TYR A 34 -17.34 11.60 -8.10
CA TYR A 34 -16.57 11.02 -9.20
C TYR A 34 -17.05 9.60 -9.50
N LYS A 35 -17.42 9.36 -10.76
CA LYS A 35 -18.03 8.09 -11.18
C LYS A 35 -17.39 7.42 -12.38
N ASP A 36 -16.29 7.94 -12.89
CA ASP A 36 -15.64 7.32 -14.05
C ASP A 36 -14.78 6.13 -13.60
N VAL A 37 -15.39 4.96 -13.59
CA VAL A 37 -14.76 3.72 -13.14
C VAL A 37 -13.58 3.34 -14.03
N LEU A 38 -13.67 3.59 -15.33
CA LEU A 38 -12.59 3.22 -16.25
C LEU A 38 -11.34 4.07 -16.01
N VAL A 39 -11.51 5.36 -15.80
CA VAL A 39 -10.39 6.24 -15.48
C VAL A 39 -9.80 5.85 -14.13
N GLN A 40 -10.64 5.56 -13.14
CA GLN A 40 -10.17 5.12 -11.83
C GLN A 40 -9.32 3.85 -11.96
N GLU A 41 -9.73 2.89 -12.76
CA GLU A 41 -8.95 1.66 -12.99
C GLU A 41 -7.61 1.94 -13.65
N GLU A 42 -7.57 2.88 -14.60
CA GLU A 42 -6.30 3.29 -15.21
C GLU A 42 -5.35 3.89 -14.17
N VAL A 43 -5.87 4.73 -13.29
CA VAL A 43 -5.07 5.33 -12.23
C VAL A 43 -4.61 4.26 -11.22
N MET A 44 -5.46 3.28 -10.93
CA MET A 44 -5.07 2.16 -10.07
C MET A 44 -3.97 1.32 -10.71
N MET A 45 -3.98 1.15 -12.03
CA MET A 45 -2.88 0.47 -12.74
C MET A 45 -1.58 1.26 -12.61
N THR A 46 -1.66 2.58 -12.70
CA THR A 46 -0.49 3.45 -12.48
C THR A 46 0.05 3.29 -11.06
N LEU A 47 -0.82 3.22 -10.07
CA LEU A 47 -0.41 2.97 -8.70
C LEU A 47 0.28 1.61 -8.56
N SER A 48 -0.28 0.57 -9.17
CA SER A 48 0.33 -0.75 -9.17
C SER A 48 1.75 -0.71 -9.73
N GLU A 49 1.95 -0.01 -10.85
CA GLU A 49 3.27 0.16 -11.45
C GLU A 49 4.24 0.87 -10.51
N ALA A 50 3.80 1.97 -9.92
CA ALA A 50 4.62 2.74 -8.98
C ALA A 50 5.07 1.86 -7.80
N ILE A 51 4.17 1.02 -7.30
CA ILE A 51 4.49 0.09 -6.22
C ILE A 51 5.50 -0.94 -6.69
N GLN A 52 5.27 -1.59 -7.83
CA GLN A 52 6.11 -2.68 -8.32
C GLN A 52 7.55 -2.25 -8.55
N ILE A 53 7.79 -1.07 -9.09
CA ILE A 53 9.16 -0.60 -9.35
C ILE A 53 9.89 -0.19 -8.08
N SER A 54 9.20 -0.09 -6.95
CA SER A 54 9.77 0.37 -5.69
C SER A 54 10.00 -0.76 -4.68
N LEU A 55 9.40 -1.93 -4.88
CA LEU A 55 9.47 -3.02 -3.91
C LEU A 55 10.67 -3.93 -4.14
N ARG A 56 11.14 -4.54 -3.05
CA ARG A 56 12.11 -5.63 -3.10
C ARG A 56 11.38 -6.92 -3.46
N ARG A 57 12.15 -7.96 -3.84
CA ARG A 57 11.56 -9.26 -4.17
C ARG A 57 10.78 -9.89 -3.03
N VAL A 58 11.24 -9.66 -1.80
CA VAL A 58 10.60 -10.25 -0.62
C VAL A 58 9.30 -9.53 -0.24
N ASP A 59 9.14 -8.31 -0.71
CA ASP A 59 7.96 -7.51 -0.37
C ASP A 59 6.77 -7.94 -1.23
N ILE A 60 5.57 -7.73 -0.70
CA ILE A 60 4.34 -8.19 -1.32
C ILE A 60 3.43 -7.00 -1.54
N SER A 61 2.73 -6.98 -2.67
CA SER A 61 1.66 -6.03 -2.89
C SER A 61 0.40 -6.77 -3.32
N VAL A 62 -0.73 -6.35 -2.76
CA VAL A 62 -2.03 -7.01 -2.98
C VAL A 62 -3.08 -5.94 -3.22
N ARG A 63 -3.93 -6.15 -4.23
CA ARG A 63 -5.09 -5.30 -4.44
C ARG A 63 -6.05 -5.51 -3.28
N PHE A 64 -6.33 -4.47 -2.51
CA PHE A 64 -7.16 -4.56 -1.32
C PHE A 64 -8.61 -4.19 -1.58
N SER A 65 -8.83 -3.21 -2.43
CA SER A 65 -10.17 -2.76 -2.84
C SER A 65 -10.09 -2.08 -4.20
N SER A 66 -11.22 -1.56 -4.68
CA SER A 66 -11.25 -0.85 -5.95
C SER A 66 -10.39 0.42 -5.97
N THR A 67 -10.03 0.92 -4.78
CA THR A 67 -9.21 2.15 -4.64
C THR A 67 -7.98 1.95 -3.78
N GLN A 68 -7.64 0.72 -3.41
CA GLN A 68 -6.57 0.50 -2.43
C GLN A 68 -5.65 -0.63 -2.83
N TYR A 69 -4.36 -0.42 -2.53
CA TYR A 69 -3.32 -1.45 -2.58
C TYR A 69 -2.67 -1.57 -1.21
N LEU A 70 -2.51 -2.80 -0.76
CA LEU A 70 -1.76 -3.11 0.44
C LEU A 70 -0.35 -3.50 0.04
N VAL A 71 0.64 -2.89 0.69
CA VAL A 71 2.05 -3.25 0.58
C VAL A 71 2.47 -3.88 1.90
N VAL A 72 3.09 -5.05 1.82
CA VAL A 72 3.61 -5.76 2.99
C VAL A 72 5.13 -5.77 2.89
N LEU A 73 5.78 -5.06 3.80
CA LEU A 73 7.23 -4.99 3.90
C LEU A 73 7.69 -5.98 4.96
N ILE A 74 8.57 -6.90 4.58
CA ILE A 74 8.97 -8.02 5.43
C ILE A 74 10.34 -7.72 6.04
N ASP A 75 10.44 -7.83 7.38
CA ASP A 75 11.67 -7.62 8.13
C ASP A 75 12.38 -6.32 7.72
N THR A 76 11.62 -5.22 7.70
CA THR A 76 12.10 -3.93 7.22
C THR A 76 12.38 -3.00 8.39
N LYS A 77 13.54 -2.35 8.33
CA LYS A 77 13.89 -1.34 9.32
C LYS A 77 12.97 -0.14 9.22
N GLN A 78 12.66 0.47 10.36
CA GLN A 78 11.76 1.60 10.46
C GLN A 78 12.16 2.74 9.50
N GLU A 79 13.45 3.03 9.41
CA GLU A 79 13.96 4.11 8.55
C GLU A 79 13.70 3.84 7.07
N TYR A 80 13.63 2.59 6.68
CA TYR A 80 13.43 2.22 5.28
C TYR A 80 11.99 2.39 4.82
N ILE A 81 11.03 2.36 5.75
CA ILE A 81 9.62 2.48 5.41
C ILE A 81 9.33 3.81 4.73
N SER A 82 9.86 4.91 5.30
CA SER A 82 9.67 6.23 4.70
C SER A 82 10.33 6.34 3.32
N VAL A 83 11.46 5.67 3.14
CA VAL A 83 12.14 5.65 1.84
C VAL A 83 11.24 4.97 0.79
N VAL A 84 10.64 3.85 1.14
CA VAL A 84 9.75 3.12 0.22
C VAL A 84 8.49 3.91 -0.07
N THR A 85 7.83 4.44 0.96
CA THR A 85 6.60 5.21 0.78
C THR A 85 6.84 6.46 -0.06
N ASP A 86 7.93 7.20 0.22
CA ASP A 86 8.28 8.39 -0.57
C ASP A 86 8.56 8.03 -2.02
N ARG A 87 9.25 6.93 -2.25
CA ARG A 87 9.57 6.48 -3.60
C ARG A 87 8.30 6.11 -4.38
N ILE A 88 7.36 5.43 -3.73
CA ILE A 88 6.09 5.08 -4.35
C ILE A 88 5.29 6.34 -4.68
N MET A 89 5.20 7.27 -3.72
CA MET A 89 4.49 8.53 -3.94
C MET A 89 5.09 9.34 -5.09
N GLN A 90 6.41 9.45 -5.13
CA GLN A 90 7.09 10.16 -6.21
C GLN A 90 6.86 9.49 -7.56
N SER A 91 7.02 8.17 -7.63
CA SER A 91 6.81 7.42 -8.86
C SER A 91 5.38 7.54 -9.35
N PHE A 92 4.42 7.46 -8.43
CA PHE A 92 3.02 7.61 -8.79
C PHE A 92 2.76 8.98 -9.43
N TYR A 93 3.19 10.07 -8.78
CA TYR A 93 2.94 11.42 -9.30
C TYR A 93 3.79 11.79 -10.50
N MET A 94 4.87 11.08 -10.77
CA MET A 94 5.59 11.23 -12.02
C MET A 94 4.80 10.66 -13.20
N MET A 95 4.05 9.60 -12.97
CA MET A 95 3.27 8.93 -14.00
C MET A 95 1.84 9.45 -14.10
N TYR A 96 1.24 9.80 -12.96
CA TYR A 96 -0.12 10.33 -12.92
C TYR A 96 -0.08 11.86 -12.93
N ARG A 97 -0.50 12.46 -14.03
CA ARG A 97 -0.52 13.91 -14.20
C ARG A 97 -1.93 14.50 -14.16
N GLY A 98 -2.92 13.67 -13.87
CA GLY A 98 -4.30 14.11 -13.76
C GLY A 98 -4.54 14.92 -12.49
N LYS A 99 -5.76 15.45 -12.37
CA LYS A 99 -6.16 16.30 -11.24
C LYS A 99 -7.37 15.76 -10.50
N ASP A 100 -7.79 14.54 -10.83
CA ASP A 100 -9.03 13.98 -10.28
C ASP A 100 -8.80 13.18 -8.99
N PHE A 101 -7.56 12.76 -8.73
CA PHE A 101 -7.25 11.90 -7.60
C PHE A 101 -6.03 12.39 -6.84
N VAL A 102 -6.02 12.09 -5.55
CA VAL A 102 -4.81 12.16 -4.71
C VAL A 102 -4.55 10.79 -4.12
N LEU A 103 -3.29 10.51 -3.83
CA LEU A 103 -2.86 9.26 -3.21
C LEU A 103 -2.51 9.52 -1.75
N ASP A 104 -3.09 8.73 -0.87
CA ASP A 104 -2.82 8.78 0.56
C ASP A 104 -2.34 7.42 1.03
N TYR A 105 -1.75 7.33 2.22
CA TYR A 105 -1.36 6.06 2.79
C TYR A 105 -1.42 6.06 4.31
N ASP A 106 -1.60 4.87 4.86
CA ASP A 106 -1.54 4.59 6.29
C ASP A 106 -0.53 3.48 6.55
N ILE A 107 0.16 3.56 7.67
CA ILE A 107 1.17 2.57 8.05
C ILE A 107 0.73 1.88 9.33
N ALA A 108 0.88 0.56 9.36
CA ALA A 108 0.69 -0.24 10.56
C ALA A 108 1.79 -1.28 10.65
N LYS A 109 2.18 -1.64 11.86
CA LYS A 109 3.22 -2.63 12.10
C LYS A 109 2.62 -3.84 12.82
N ILE A 110 2.95 -5.03 12.32
CA ILE A 110 2.59 -6.28 12.97
C ILE A 110 3.85 -6.84 13.61
N ARG A 111 3.84 -6.96 14.92
CA ARG A 111 4.97 -7.51 15.67
C ARG A 111 4.93 -9.03 15.71
N LYS A 112 6.06 -9.63 16.08
CA LYS A 112 6.18 -11.09 16.24
C LYS A 112 5.16 -11.68 17.19
N ASN A 113 4.67 -10.91 18.16
CA ASN A 113 3.64 -11.34 19.09
C ASN A 113 2.22 -11.12 18.56
N ASN A 114 2.09 -10.79 17.28
CA ASN A 114 0.82 -10.52 16.59
C ASN A 114 0.04 -9.33 17.17
N SER A 115 0.76 -8.34 17.69
CA SER A 115 0.14 -7.11 18.17
C SER A 115 0.17 -6.05 17.06
N LEU A 116 -0.95 -5.37 16.87
CA LEU A 116 -1.04 -4.25 15.96
C LEU A 116 -0.52 -2.99 16.65
N GLU A 117 0.40 -2.31 15.98
CA GLU A 117 0.91 -1.02 16.44
C GLU A 117 0.24 0.14 15.74
#